data_e8080b3dded810db1323a9e3199a0d74
#
_entry.id   e8080b3dded810db1323a9e3199a0d74
#
_cell.length_a   1.000
_cell.length_b   1.000
_cell.length_c   1.000
_cell.angle_alpha   90.00
_cell.angle_beta   90.00
_cell.angle_gamma   90.00
#
_symmetry.space_group_name_H-M   'P 1'
#
loop_
_entity.id
_entity.type
_entity.pdbx_description
1 polymer ?
#
loop_
_entity_poly.entity_id
_entity_poly.type
_entity_poly.pdbx_seq_one_letter_code
_entity_poly.pdbx_strand_id
1 'polypeptide(L)'
;MKAPRQSARRSQIGGRPRRAEKKESTRQAILRAALALFAQKGFYRTTTKAISLKAKIAEGTLFNYFETKEDLALYFLDQELDGVIDWFHHDKRVQGAPLPERLFSIIYLFLERLAPYEEFIGAVYLRALQPSSKLSPLSLQSQEHNVRYLRFVRDILAEAEREGEIPKVGDIGAYAFALFHLAMITYWLQDRSPGKEQTLAMLDRCLKMATHLLKKGAWDW
;
A
#
# COMPACT_ATOMS: atom_id res chain seq x y z
N MET A 1 18.38 -59.46 -31.83
CA MET A 1 17.79 -58.11 -31.83
C MET A 1 17.66 -57.65 -30.41
N LYS A 2 18.54 -56.73 -29.94
CA LYS A 2 18.51 -56.15 -28.58
C LYS A 2 17.91 -54.74 -28.67
N ALA A 3 16.83 -54.48 -27.93
CA ALA A 3 16.22 -53.16 -27.81
C ALA A 3 17.08 -52.22 -26.95
N PRO A 4 17.16 -50.90 -27.26
CA PRO A 4 17.92 -49.96 -26.43
C PRO A 4 17.11 -49.48 -25.25
N ARG A 5 17.73 -49.50 -24.06
CA ARG A 5 17.22 -48.91 -22.81
C ARG A 5 17.24 -47.37 -22.93
N GLN A 6 16.07 -46.74 -22.90
CA GLN A 6 15.93 -45.29 -22.72
C GLN A 6 16.18 -44.95 -21.24
N SER A 7 17.30 -44.27 -20.97
CA SER A 7 17.61 -43.68 -19.71
C SER A 7 16.83 -42.34 -19.56
N ALA A 8 15.78 -42.32 -18.73
CA ALA A 8 15.10 -41.12 -18.37
C ALA A 8 16.03 -40.21 -17.52
N ARG A 9 16.59 -39.19 -18.15
CA ARG A 9 17.23 -38.06 -17.43
C ARG A 9 16.15 -37.24 -16.76
N ARG A 10 15.95 -37.44 -15.45
CA ARG A 10 15.29 -36.46 -14.56
C ARG A 10 16.19 -35.24 -14.51
N SER A 11 15.80 -34.17 -15.19
CA SER A 11 16.35 -32.82 -14.99
C SER A 11 15.79 -32.26 -13.68
N GLN A 12 16.56 -32.38 -12.61
CA GLN A 12 16.35 -31.58 -11.40
C GLN A 12 16.80 -30.14 -11.72
N ILE A 13 15.85 -29.28 -12.10
CA ILE A 13 16.08 -27.84 -12.17
C ILE A 13 15.85 -27.28 -10.77
N GLY A 14 16.83 -27.46 -9.90
CA GLY A 14 16.98 -26.79 -8.63
C GLY A 14 18.12 -25.78 -8.72
N GLY A 15 17.95 -24.70 -9.51
CA GLY A 15 18.91 -23.61 -9.52
C GLY A 15 18.93 -22.90 -8.17
N ARG A 16 20.14 -22.60 -7.64
CA ARG A 16 20.28 -21.72 -6.46
C ARG A 16 19.60 -20.39 -6.79
N PRO A 17 18.73 -19.85 -5.88
CA PRO A 17 18.06 -18.58 -6.11
C PRO A 17 19.09 -17.51 -6.42
N ARG A 18 18.81 -16.68 -7.43
CA ARG A 18 19.69 -15.56 -7.81
C ARG A 18 19.88 -14.65 -6.60
N ARG A 19 21.02 -13.97 -6.50
CA ARG A 19 21.36 -13.09 -5.36
C ARG A 19 20.23 -12.08 -5.04
N ALA A 20 19.54 -11.58 -6.06
CA ALA A 20 18.40 -10.68 -5.91
C ALA A 20 17.20 -11.36 -5.24
N GLU A 21 16.84 -12.58 -5.64
CA GLU A 21 15.74 -13.37 -5.06
C GLU A 21 15.99 -13.69 -3.58
N LYS A 22 17.23 -14.04 -3.23
CA LYS A 22 17.64 -14.28 -1.85
C LYS A 22 17.56 -13.00 -1.01
N LYS A 23 17.95 -11.85 -1.59
CA LYS A 23 17.86 -10.55 -0.92
C LYS A 23 16.40 -10.20 -0.62
N GLU A 24 15.52 -10.38 -1.61
CA GLU A 24 14.10 -10.11 -1.46
C GLU A 24 13.42 -11.08 -0.47
N SER A 25 13.71 -12.37 -0.55
CA SER A 25 13.22 -13.36 0.43
C SER A 25 13.61 -13.01 1.87
N THR A 26 14.82 -12.50 2.08
CA THR A 26 15.26 -12.05 3.41
C THR A 26 14.51 -10.79 3.85
N ARG A 27 14.30 -9.82 2.97
CA ARG A 27 13.48 -8.63 3.24
C ARG A 27 12.08 -9.01 3.71
N GLN A 28 11.43 -9.91 2.98
CA GLN A 28 10.09 -10.41 3.30
C GLN A 28 10.06 -11.16 4.65
N ALA A 29 11.12 -11.94 4.96
CA ALA A 29 11.21 -12.62 6.26
C ALA A 29 11.33 -11.62 7.42
N ILE A 30 12.12 -10.54 7.26
CA ILE A 30 12.25 -9.46 8.24
C ILE A 30 10.92 -8.74 8.41
N LEU A 31 10.25 -8.37 7.32
CA LEU A 31 8.95 -7.71 7.36
C LEU A 31 7.91 -8.54 8.10
N ARG A 32 7.75 -9.82 7.76
CA ARG A 32 6.80 -10.72 8.45
C ARG A 32 7.10 -10.82 9.94
N ALA A 33 8.37 -10.91 10.33
CA ALA A 33 8.77 -10.95 11.73
C ALA A 33 8.43 -9.64 12.47
N ALA A 34 8.65 -8.50 11.81
CA ALA A 34 8.34 -7.18 12.34
C ALA A 34 6.83 -6.98 12.54
N LEU A 35 6.02 -7.25 11.50
CA LEU A 35 4.56 -7.13 11.55
C LEU A 35 3.94 -8.00 12.66
N ALA A 36 4.41 -9.26 12.79
CA ALA A 36 3.95 -10.14 13.86
C ALA A 36 4.30 -9.60 15.27
N LEU A 37 5.43 -8.91 15.44
CA LEU A 37 5.81 -8.29 16.70
C LEU A 37 5.06 -6.97 16.93
N PHE A 38 4.80 -6.19 15.88
CA PHE A 38 3.99 -4.97 15.96
C PHE A 38 2.57 -5.29 16.40
N ALA A 39 1.95 -6.33 15.83
CA ALA A 39 0.63 -6.80 16.25
C ALA A 39 0.61 -7.30 17.71
N GLN A 40 1.70 -7.93 18.18
CA GLN A 40 1.75 -8.53 19.52
C GLN A 40 2.14 -7.54 20.63
N LYS A 41 3.05 -6.60 20.35
CA LYS A 41 3.70 -5.74 21.35
C LYS A 41 3.54 -4.24 21.06
N GLY A 42 2.96 -3.90 19.91
CA GLY A 42 2.91 -2.53 19.39
C GLY A 42 4.25 -2.09 18.75
N PHE A 43 4.16 -1.08 17.90
CA PHE A 43 5.30 -0.54 17.15
C PHE A 43 6.42 0.00 18.06
N TYR A 44 6.06 0.79 19.08
CA TYR A 44 7.05 1.46 19.94
C TYR A 44 7.83 0.47 20.82
N ARG A 45 7.21 -0.57 21.34
CA ARG A 45 7.84 -1.57 22.23
C ARG A 45 8.62 -2.64 21.47
N THR A 46 8.48 -2.71 20.15
CA THR A 46 9.24 -3.67 19.34
C THR A 46 10.62 -3.12 19.03
N THR A 47 11.66 -3.93 19.30
CA THR A 47 13.07 -3.57 19.04
C THR A 47 13.60 -4.28 17.79
N THR A 48 14.62 -3.70 17.13
CA THR A 48 15.34 -4.34 16.01
C THR A 48 15.94 -5.67 16.39
N LYS A 49 16.45 -5.79 17.62
CA LYS A 49 16.95 -7.06 18.19
C LYS A 49 15.87 -8.14 18.27
N ALA A 50 14.64 -7.78 18.70
CA ALA A 50 13.53 -8.73 18.74
C ALA A 50 13.11 -9.17 17.33
N ILE A 51 13.13 -8.24 16.36
CA ILE A 51 12.82 -8.53 14.96
C ILE A 51 13.85 -9.48 14.36
N SER A 52 15.15 -9.19 14.52
CA SER A 52 16.23 -10.03 13.99
C SER A 52 16.19 -11.45 14.56
N LEU A 53 15.95 -11.59 15.88
CA LEU A 53 15.80 -12.90 16.54
C LEU A 53 14.61 -13.69 15.96
N LYS A 54 13.45 -13.05 15.80
CA LYS A 54 12.25 -13.67 15.21
C LYS A 54 12.44 -14.02 13.74
N ALA A 55 13.18 -13.21 12.99
CA ALA A 55 13.53 -13.46 11.58
C ALA A 55 14.66 -14.49 11.41
N LYS A 56 15.27 -14.96 12.53
CA LYS A 56 16.40 -15.90 12.56
C LYS A 56 17.63 -15.40 11.80
N ILE A 57 17.95 -14.11 11.95
CA ILE A 57 19.14 -13.45 11.37
C ILE A 57 19.91 -12.71 12.44
N ALA A 58 21.19 -12.41 12.17
CA ALA A 58 21.96 -11.51 13.03
C ALA A 58 21.40 -10.07 12.93
N GLU A 59 21.48 -9.31 14.03
CA GLU A 59 20.98 -7.91 14.06
C GLU A 59 21.73 -7.04 13.05
N GLY A 60 23.05 -7.21 12.87
CA GLY A 60 23.81 -6.55 11.82
C GLY A 60 23.32 -6.86 10.40
N THR A 61 22.78 -8.08 10.19
CA THR A 61 22.14 -8.42 8.90
C THR A 61 20.86 -7.63 8.70
N LEU A 62 20.05 -7.42 9.76
CA LEU A 62 18.83 -6.59 9.66
C LEU A 62 19.19 -5.17 9.20
N PHE A 63 20.21 -4.55 9.79
CA PHE A 63 20.63 -3.19 9.44
C PHE A 63 21.14 -3.06 8.00
N ASN A 64 21.60 -4.13 7.37
CA ASN A 64 21.93 -4.14 5.92
C ASN A 64 20.69 -4.03 5.01
N TYR A 65 19.49 -4.22 5.56
CA TYR A 65 18.21 -4.13 4.82
C TYR A 65 17.38 -2.91 5.24
N PHE A 66 17.34 -2.61 6.53
CA PHE A 66 16.52 -1.56 7.12
C PHE A 66 17.31 -0.88 8.25
N GLU A 67 17.61 0.39 8.09
CA GLU A 67 18.36 1.16 9.10
C GLU A 67 17.51 1.41 10.35
N THR A 68 16.19 1.58 10.15
CA THR A 68 15.24 1.92 11.21
C THR A 68 13.95 1.13 11.10
N LYS A 69 13.13 1.17 12.14
CA LYS A 69 11.75 0.64 12.06
C LYS A 69 10.86 1.45 11.12
N GLU A 70 11.17 2.71 10.89
CA GLU A 70 10.46 3.55 9.93
C GLU A 70 10.70 3.07 8.49
N ASP A 71 11.91 2.61 8.16
CA ASP A 71 12.19 2.01 6.85
C ASP A 71 11.41 0.71 6.63
N LEU A 72 11.20 -0.07 7.70
CA LEU A 72 10.31 -1.25 7.65
C LEU A 72 8.85 -0.85 7.41
N ALA A 73 8.40 0.24 8.03
CA ALA A 73 7.04 0.74 7.84
C ALA A 73 6.84 1.28 6.41
N LEU A 74 7.78 2.03 5.86
CA LEU A 74 7.75 2.48 4.46
C LEU A 74 7.71 1.30 3.50
N TYR A 75 8.56 0.31 3.71
CA TYR A 75 8.59 -0.89 2.88
C TYR A 75 7.26 -1.68 2.95
N PHE A 76 6.62 -1.74 4.12
CA PHE A 76 5.27 -2.30 4.24
C PHE A 76 4.25 -1.53 3.43
N LEU A 77 4.22 -0.19 3.57
CA LEU A 77 3.29 0.66 2.82
C LEU A 77 3.50 0.56 1.30
N ASP A 78 4.76 0.44 0.85
CA ASP A 78 5.08 0.20 -0.56
C ASP A 78 4.52 -1.13 -1.07
N GLN A 79 4.63 -2.19 -0.27
CA GLN A 79 4.07 -3.50 -0.62
C GLN A 79 2.55 -3.46 -0.71
N GLU A 80 1.89 -2.73 0.20
CA GLU A 80 0.43 -2.59 0.18
C GLU A 80 -0.01 -1.75 -1.03
N LEU A 81 0.72 -0.68 -1.36
CA LEU A 81 0.48 0.12 -2.56
C LEU A 81 0.64 -0.72 -3.84
N ASP A 82 1.74 -1.47 -3.96
CA ASP A 82 1.96 -2.37 -5.10
C ASP A 82 0.82 -3.37 -5.25
N GLY A 83 0.39 -3.97 -4.14
CA GLY A 83 -0.72 -4.91 -4.15
C GLY A 83 -2.05 -4.31 -4.60
N VAL A 84 -2.32 -3.04 -4.26
CA VAL A 84 -3.53 -2.32 -4.72
C VAL A 84 -3.42 -1.95 -6.20
N ILE A 85 -2.26 -1.47 -6.65
CA ILE A 85 -2.01 -1.12 -8.06
C ILE A 85 -2.15 -2.37 -8.93
N ASP A 86 -1.52 -3.48 -8.54
CA ASP A 86 -1.58 -4.74 -9.27
C ASP A 86 -3.02 -5.27 -9.35
N TRP A 87 -3.74 -5.24 -8.23
CA TRP A 87 -5.14 -5.65 -8.22
C TRP A 87 -5.99 -4.79 -9.16
N PHE A 88 -5.86 -3.45 -9.09
CA PHE A 88 -6.60 -2.53 -9.93
C PHE A 88 -6.36 -2.80 -11.42
N HIS A 89 -5.12 -3.05 -11.83
CA HIS A 89 -4.78 -3.33 -13.23
C HIS A 89 -5.27 -4.71 -13.71
N HIS A 90 -5.57 -5.64 -12.81
CA HIS A 90 -6.06 -6.97 -13.18
C HIS A 90 -7.58 -7.13 -13.06
N ASP A 91 -8.27 -6.30 -12.30
CA ASP A 91 -9.75 -6.35 -12.17
C ASP A 91 -10.44 -5.45 -13.21
N LYS A 92 -10.79 -6.05 -14.35
CA LYS A 92 -11.48 -5.34 -15.44
C LYS A 92 -12.84 -4.77 -15.05
N ARG A 93 -13.50 -5.31 -14.03
CA ARG A 93 -14.80 -4.81 -13.56
C ARG A 93 -14.62 -3.46 -12.89
N VAL A 94 -13.57 -3.34 -12.07
CA VAL A 94 -13.25 -2.08 -11.40
C VAL A 94 -12.77 -1.04 -12.41
N GLN A 95 -11.93 -1.41 -13.37
CA GLN A 95 -11.47 -0.49 -14.42
C GLN A 95 -12.64 0.07 -15.26
N GLY A 96 -13.62 -0.75 -15.60
CA GLY A 96 -14.81 -0.35 -16.36
C GLY A 96 -15.93 0.28 -15.54
N ALA A 97 -15.75 0.43 -14.21
CA ALA A 97 -16.75 1.06 -13.35
C ALA A 97 -16.68 2.59 -13.43
N PRO A 98 -17.78 3.32 -13.09
CA PRO A 98 -17.76 4.76 -12.95
C PRO A 98 -16.69 5.25 -11.97
N LEU A 99 -16.13 6.45 -12.18
CA LEU A 99 -15.04 6.99 -11.37
C LEU A 99 -15.27 6.90 -9.86
N PRO A 100 -16.46 7.22 -9.28
CA PRO A 100 -16.67 7.10 -7.84
C PRO A 100 -16.46 5.68 -7.32
N GLU A 101 -16.87 4.68 -8.09
CA GLU A 101 -16.73 3.26 -7.74
C GLU A 101 -15.27 2.80 -7.86
N ARG A 102 -14.53 3.27 -8.88
CA ARG A 102 -13.09 3.03 -9.03
C ARG A 102 -12.33 3.56 -7.80
N LEU A 103 -12.57 4.81 -7.42
CA LEU A 103 -11.93 5.47 -6.29
C LEU A 103 -12.34 4.86 -4.94
N PHE A 104 -13.62 4.50 -4.79
CA PHE A 104 -14.12 3.78 -3.63
C PHE A 104 -13.38 2.45 -3.44
N SER A 105 -13.30 1.65 -4.51
CA SER A 105 -12.68 0.33 -4.49
C SER A 105 -11.20 0.38 -4.11
N ILE A 106 -10.47 1.40 -4.54
CA ILE A 106 -9.07 1.61 -4.20
C ILE A 106 -8.92 1.87 -2.69
N ILE A 107 -9.65 2.84 -2.15
CA ILE A 107 -9.58 3.15 -0.71
C ILE A 107 -10.07 1.97 0.12
N TYR A 108 -11.17 1.35 -0.26
CA TYR A 108 -11.72 0.17 0.41
C TYR A 108 -10.67 -0.95 0.51
N LEU A 109 -10.03 -1.28 -0.61
CA LEU A 109 -9.00 -2.33 -0.63
C LEU A 109 -7.79 -1.95 0.24
N PHE A 110 -7.36 -0.68 0.22
CA PHE A 110 -6.31 -0.23 1.14
C PHE A 110 -6.71 -0.46 2.59
N LEU A 111 -7.90 -0.05 2.99
CA LEU A 111 -8.38 -0.20 4.37
C LEU A 111 -8.50 -1.68 4.77
N GLU A 112 -9.01 -2.54 3.89
CA GLU A 112 -9.08 -3.99 4.10
C GLU A 112 -7.69 -4.61 4.32
N ARG A 113 -6.71 -4.22 3.50
CA ARG A 113 -5.33 -4.70 3.61
C ARG A 113 -4.63 -4.20 4.87
N LEU A 114 -4.96 -2.99 5.33
CA LEU A 114 -4.41 -2.39 6.54
C LEU A 114 -5.11 -2.87 7.83
N ALA A 115 -6.34 -3.36 7.75
CA ALA A 115 -7.16 -3.73 8.90
C ALA A 115 -6.49 -4.70 9.89
N PRO A 116 -5.75 -5.75 9.45
CA PRO A 116 -5.03 -6.63 10.37
C PRO A 116 -3.94 -5.93 11.18
N TYR A 117 -3.56 -4.70 10.79
CA TYR A 117 -2.44 -3.93 11.34
C TYR A 117 -2.88 -2.58 11.91
N GLU A 118 -4.16 -2.41 12.29
CA GLU A 118 -4.76 -1.12 12.67
C GLU A 118 -3.94 -0.37 13.74
N GLU A 119 -3.52 -1.03 14.83
CA GLU A 119 -2.69 -0.41 15.86
C GLU A 119 -1.33 0.05 15.33
N PHE A 120 -0.71 -0.76 14.47
CA PHE A 120 0.55 -0.41 13.84
C PHE A 120 0.38 0.79 12.90
N ILE A 121 -0.67 0.79 12.08
CA ILE A 121 -0.99 1.91 11.18
C ILE A 121 -1.25 3.20 11.98
N GLY A 122 -1.96 3.12 13.10
CA GLY A 122 -2.16 4.27 14.00
C GLY A 122 -0.82 4.85 14.50
N ALA A 123 0.12 3.99 14.90
CA ALA A 123 1.45 4.42 15.33
C ALA A 123 2.27 5.03 14.18
N VAL A 124 2.22 4.43 12.97
CA VAL A 124 2.86 4.94 11.75
C VAL A 124 2.29 6.31 11.38
N TYR A 125 0.97 6.45 11.41
CA TYR A 125 0.28 7.70 11.12
C TYR A 125 0.71 8.83 12.06
N LEU A 126 0.67 8.59 13.38
CA LEU A 126 1.13 9.57 14.37
C LEU A 126 2.61 9.95 14.17
N ARG A 127 3.43 8.99 13.76
CA ARG A 127 4.84 9.24 13.47
C ARG A 127 5.03 10.06 12.20
N ALA A 128 4.20 9.83 11.18
CA ALA A 128 4.21 10.59 9.92
C ALA A 128 3.87 12.08 10.10
N LEU A 129 3.12 12.44 11.16
CA LEU A 129 2.84 13.85 11.49
C LEU A 129 4.07 14.60 12.02
N GLN A 130 5.15 13.90 12.39
CA GLN A 130 6.39 14.54 12.87
C GLN A 130 7.27 14.89 11.65
N PRO A 131 7.63 16.17 11.43
CA PRO A 131 8.39 16.58 10.25
C PRO A 131 9.78 15.91 10.14
N SER A 132 10.38 15.52 11.27
CA SER A 132 11.69 14.84 11.32
C SER A 132 11.63 13.34 11.05
N SER A 133 10.42 12.75 10.93
CA SER A 133 10.25 11.33 10.66
C SER A 133 10.50 11.01 9.19
N LYS A 134 11.13 9.86 8.93
CA LYS A 134 11.22 9.28 7.57
C LYS A 134 9.83 8.98 6.96
N LEU A 135 8.81 8.79 7.79
CA LEU A 135 7.42 8.55 7.39
C LEU A 135 6.67 9.84 7.02
N SER A 136 7.23 11.00 7.35
CA SER A 136 6.60 12.28 6.99
C SER A 136 6.41 12.38 5.49
N PRO A 137 5.25 12.83 4.98
CA PRO A 137 5.05 13.08 3.55
C PRO A 137 6.07 14.05 2.93
N LEU A 138 6.73 14.85 3.77
CA LEU A 138 7.76 15.82 3.36
C LEU A 138 9.17 15.23 3.36
N SER A 139 9.37 14.00 3.85
CA SER A 139 10.69 13.36 3.91
C SER A 139 11.14 12.88 2.54
N LEU A 140 12.46 12.89 2.29
CA LEU A 140 13.04 12.34 1.07
C LEU A 140 12.75 10.83 0.93
N GLN A 141 12.70 10.11 2.05
CA GLN A 141 12.46 8.67 2.07
C GLN A 141 11.05 8.28 1.65
N SER A 142 10.05 9.12 1.94
CA SER A 142 8.65 8.88 1.52
C SER A 142 8.35 9.37 0.10
N GLN A 143 9.24 10.14 -0.53
CA GLN A 143 8.98 10.74 -1.84
C GLN A 143 8.67 9.71 -2.93
N GLU A 144 9.42 8.62 -2.99
CA GLU A 144 9.20 7.58 -4.01
C GLU A 144 7.80 6.98 -3.87
N HIS A 145 7.39 6.65 -2.64
CA HIS A 145 6.06 6.16 -2.32
C HIS A 145 4.98 7.17 -2.76
N ASN A 146 5.13 8.44 -2.36
CA ASN A 146 4.17 9.49 -2.66
C ASN A 146 4.03 9.74 -4.16
N VAL A 147 5.15 9.80 -4.91
CA VAL A 147 5.15 9.99 -6.38
C VAL A 147 4.47 8.81 -7.07
N ARG A 148 4.71 7.57 -6.64
CA ARG A 148 4.05 6.39 -7.22
C ARG A 148 2.55 6.42 -6.98
N TYR A 149 2.12 6.72 -5.75
CA TYR A 149 0.72 6.85 -5.40
C TYR A 149 0.02 7.95 -6.21
N LEU A 150 0.61 9.15 -6.24
CA LEU A 150 0.05 10.28 -6.99
C LEU A 150 -0.05 10.00 -8.49
N ARG A 151 0.95 9.35 -9.07
CA ARG A 151 0.93 8.92 -10.47
C ARG A 151 -0.22 7.94 -10.73
N PHE A 152 -0.35 6.92 -9.90
CA PHE A 152 -1.44 5.95 -10.00
C PHE A 152 -2.81 6.62 -9.97
N VAL A 153 -3.05 7.50 -9.00
CA VAL A 153 -4.31 8.27 -8.93
C VAL A 153 -4.49 9.18 -10.15
N ARG A 154 -3.41 9.86 -10.58
CA ARG A 154 -3.46 10.75 -11.75
C ARG A 154 -3.85 10.01 -13.03
N ASP A 155 -3.34 8.80 -13.21
CA ASP A 155 -3.67 7.97 -14.38
C ASP A 155 -5.17 7.62 -14.41
N ILE A 156 -5.76 7.28 -13.27
CA ILE A 156 -7.20 6.99 -13.14
C ILE A 156 -8.05 8.24 -13.43
N LEU A 157 -7.65 9.40 -12.89
CA LEU A 157 -8.36 10.65 -13.13
C LEU A 157 -8.23 11.08 -14.60
N ALA A 158 -7.06 10.91 -15.22
CA ALA A 158 -6.83 11.21 -16.62
C ALA A 158 -7.67 10.33 -17.56
N GLU A 159 -7.94 9.10 -17.17
CA GLU A 159 -8.85 8.22 -17.90
C GLU A 159 -10.29 8.76 -17.81
N ALA A 160 -10.77 9.09 -16.62
CA ALA A 160 -12.09 9.67 -16.42
C ALA A 160 -12.27 11.02 -17.12
N GLU A 161 -11.21 11.86 -17.19
CA GLU A 161 -11.20 13.10 -17.98
C GLU A 161 -11.36 12.82 -19.48
N ARG A 162 -10.67 11.79 -20.01
CA ARG A 162 -10.77 11.41 -21.43
C ARG A 162 -12.13 10.83 -21.80
N GLU A 163 -12.75 10.11 -20.86
CA GLU A 163 -14.09 9.52 -21.00
C GLU A 163 -15.22 10.55 -20.80
N GLY A 164 -14.87 11.78 -20.38
CA GLY A 164 -15.85 12.83 -20.10
C GLY A 164 -16.64 12.63 -18.82
N GLU A 165 -16.17 11.75 -17.92
CA GLU A 165 -16.82 11.54 -16.63
C GLU A 165 -16.65 12.76 -15.70
N ILE A 166 -15.52 13.44 -15.79
CA ILE A 166 -15.19 14.66 -15.03
C ILE A 166 -14.49 15.69 -15.92
N PRO A 167 -14.53 16.99 -15.58
CA PRO A 167 -13.71 18.00 -16.23
C PRO A 167 -12.22 17.75 -15.94
N LYS A 168 -11.34 18.47 -16.68
CA LYS A 168 -9.90 18.39 -16.43
C LYS A 168 -9.55 18.93 -15.03
N VAL A 169 -9.10 18.07 -14.14
CA VAL A 169 -8.68 18.42 -12.78
C VAL A 169 -7.16 18.44 -12.61
N GLY A 170 -6.43 17.84 -13.54
CA GLY A 170 -4.96 17.81 -13.55
C GLY A 170 -4.35 17.19 -12.28
N ASP A 171 -3.13 17.62 -11.97
CA ASP A 171 -2.41 17.11 -10.79
C ASP A 171 -3.09 17.54 -9.47
N ILE A 172 -3.80 18.67 -9.47
CA ILE A 172 -4.55 19.15 -8.30
C ILE A 172 -5.58 18.13 -7.86
N GLY A 173 -6.26 17.47 -8.81
CA GLY A 173 -7.20 16.40 -8.52
C GLY A 173 -6.55 15.22 -7.80
N ALA A 174 -5.34 14.81 -8.23
CA ALA A 174 -4.60 13.73 -7.59
C ALA A 174 -4.16 14.10 -6.17
N TYR A 175 -3.69 15.32 -5.94
CA TYR A 175 -3.35 15.80 -4.59
C TYR A 175 -4.58 15.90 -3.69
N ALA A 176 -5.70 16.42 -4.20
CA ALA A 176 -6.95 16.49 -3.44
C ALA A 176 -7.44 15.10 -3.03
N PHE A 177 -7.36 14.12 -3.94
CA PHE A 177 -7.72 12.75 -3.62
C PHE A 177 -6.75 12.12 -2.61
N ALA A 178 -5.44 12.40 -2.70
CA ALA A 178 -4.47 11.91 -1.73
C ALA A 178 -4.74 12.45 -0.31
N LEU A 179 -5.07 13.73 -0.19
CA LEU A 179 -5.47 14.34 1.08
C LEU A 179 -6.80 13.74 1.61
N PHE A 180 -7.76 13.53 0.72
CA PHE A 180 -9.01 12.86 1.07
C PHE A 180 -8.77 11.43 1.56
N HIS A 181 -7.92 10.65 0.87
CA HIS A 181 -7.56 9.29 1.32
C HIS A 181 -6.91 9.31 2.71
N LEU A 182 -5.99 10.25 2.98
CA LEU A 182 -5.38 10.42 4.29
C LEU A 182 -6.41 10.76 5.37
N ALA A 183 -7.39 11.61 5.06
CA ALA A 183 -8.52 11.92 5.94
C ALA A 183 -9.38 10.67 6.21
N MET A 184 -9.62 9.84 5.19
CA MET A 184 -10.36 8.59 5.35
C MET A 184 -9.62 7.57 6.23
N ILE A 185 -8.29 7.45 6.12
CA ILE A 185 -7.48 6.63 7.04
C ILE A 185 -7.63 7.15 8.47
N THR A 186 -7.57 8.47 8.66
CA THR A 186 -7.76 9.10 9.99
C THR A 186 -9.11 8.76 10.59
N TYR A 187 -10.16 8.88 9.79
CA TYR A 187 -11.53 8.58 10.21
C TYR A 187 -11.68 7.09 10.54
N TRP A 188 -11.15 6.20 9.69
CA TRP A 188 -11.16 4.75 9.87
C TRP A 188 -10.46 4.31 11.16
N LEU A 189 -9.34 4.91 11.53
CA LEU A 189 -8.62 4.61 12.79
C LEU A 189 -9.46 4.95 14.02
N GLN A 190 -10.41 5.90 13.92
CA GLN A 190 -11.27 6.33 15.02
C GLN A 190 -12.65 5.69 14.97
N ASP A 191 -13.07 5.13 13.86
CA ASP A 191 -14.36 4.48 13.68
C ASP A 191 -14.47 3.23 14.58
N ARG A 192 -15.49 3.20 15.43
CA ARG A 192 -15.79 2.09 16.34
C ARG A 192 -17.02 1.29 15.91
N SER A 193 -17.61 1.62 14.77
CA SER A 193 -18.77 0.89 14.26
C SER A 193 -18.38 -0.53 13.80
N PRO A 194 -19.29 -1.52 13.88
CA PRO A 194 -19.05 -2.85 13.40
C PRO A 194 -18.63 -2.82 11.92
N GLY A 195 -17.56 -3.54 11.57
CA GLY A 195 -17.06 -3.57 10.18
C GLY A 195 -16.67 -2.21 9.60
N LYS A 196 -16.48 -1.17 10.46
CA LYS A 196 -16.14 0.19 10.00
C LYS A 196 -17.21 0.80 9.06
N GLU A 197 -18.47 0.47 9.28
CA GLU A 197 -19.59 0.86 8.40
C GLU A 197 -19.71 2.37 8.23
N GLN A 198 -19.41 3.16 9.28
CA GLN A 198 -19.46 4.63 9.19
C GLN A 198 -18.40 5.16 8.25
N THR A 199 -17.19 4.57 8.24
CA THR A 199 -16.12 4.92 7.31
C THR A 199 -16.53 4.63 5.87
N LEU A 200 -17.09 3.45 5.61
CA LEU A 200 -17.52 3.06 4.27
C LEU A 200 -18.67 3.94 3.77
N ALA A 201 -19.65 4.25 4.63
CA ALA A 201 -20.75 5.15 4.29
C ALA A 201 -20.26 6.59 4.02
N MET A 202 -19.30 7.09 4.81
CA MET A 202 -18.69 8.40 4.58
C MET A 202 -17.94 8.44 3.26
N LEU A 203 -17.12 7.42 2.98
CA LEU A 203 -16.36 7.29 1.74
C LEU A 203 -17.28 7.34 0.52
N ASP A 204 -18.34 6.53 0.50
CA ASP A 204 -19.31 6.47 -0.60
C ASP A 204 -19.99 7.84 -0.83
N ARG A 205 -20.47 8.47 0.23
CA ARG A 205 -21.14 9.77 0.15
C ARG A 205 -20.22 10.87 -0.38
N CYS A 206 -19.00 10.95 0.16
CA CYS A 206 -18.05 11.98 -0.25
C CYS A 206 -17.63 11.83 -1.72
N LEU A 207 -17.36 10.62 -2.19
CA LEU A 207 -16.98 10.38 -3.58
C LEU A 207 -18.11 10.68 -4.57
N LYS A 208 -19.33 10.26 -4.24
CA LYS A 208 -20.53 10.58 -5.06
C LYS A 208 -20.78 12.08 -5.11
N MET A 209 -20.68 12.77 -3.97
CA MET A 209 -20.85 14.21 -3.90
C MET A 209 -19.77 14.95 -4.69
N ALA A 210 -18.49 14.61 -4.50
CA ALA A 210 -17.37 15.24 -5.20
C ALA A 210 -17.50 15.09 -6.71
N THR A 211 -17.77 13.89 -7.21
CA THR A 211 -17.93 13.67 -8.66
C THR A 211 -19.18 14.34 -9.22
N HIS A 212 -20.27 14.43 -8.46
CA HIS A 212 -21.47 15.17 -8.86
C HIS A 212 -21.20 16.68 -8.98
N LEU A 213 -20.48 17.27 -8.02
CA LEU A 213 -20.09 18.68 -8.04
C LEU A 213 -19.15 18.99 -9.22
N LEU A 214 -18.17 18.11 -9.49
CA LEU A 214 -17.28 18.25 -10.63
C LEU A 214 -18.05 18.22 -11.96
N LYS A 215 -19.04 17.33 -12.11
CA LYS A 215 -19.88 17.24 -13.33
C LYS A 215 -20.75 18.48 -13.56
N LYS A 216 -21.20 19.13 -12.50
CA LYS A 216 -22.08 20.32 -12.59
C LYS A 216 -21.34 21.63 -12.90
N GLY A 217 -20.00 21.58 -13.03
CA GLY A 217 -19.24 22.81 -13.30
C GLY A 217 -19.27 23.81 -12.14
N ALA A 218 -19.38 23.35 -10.89
CA ALA A 218 -19.41 24.21 -9.70
C ALA A 218 -18.11 25.03 -9.49
N TRP A 219 -17.20 25.02 -10.45
CA TRP A 219 -15.89 25.69 -10.45
C TRP A 219 -15.76 26.80 -11.49
N ASP A 220 -16.84 27.20 -12.17
CA ASP A 220 -16.86 28.41 -12.95
C ASP A 220 -16.94 29.65 -12.03
N TRP A 221 -15.76 30.03 -11.50
CA TRP A 221 -15.54 31.28 -10.77
C TRP A 221 -14.79 32.28 -11.66
#